data_405645f8c35a8cd6b3f2c3ebb12df2be
#
_entry.id   405645f8c35a8cd6b3f2c3ebb12df2be
#
_cell.length_a   1.000
_cell.length_b   1.000
_cell.length_c   1.000
_cell.angle_alpha   90.00
_cell.angle_beta   90.00
_cell.angle_gamma   90.00
#
_symmetry.space_group_name_H-M   'P 1'
#
loop_
_entity.id
_entity.type
_entity.pdbx_description
1 polymer ?
#
loop_
_entity_poly.entity_id
_entity_poly.type
_entity_poly.pdbx_seq_one_letter_code
_entity_poly.pdbx_strand_id
1 'polypeptide(L)'
;MKRGLLYCAVLALVAGSLPPIGRTQAAATPENARQWLERMLDSTQTLNYEGTFIYVQGPHVEAMRVIHGGGPEGERQRLVSLSGPPREVVVANNNVICLLPKQQATFAGGDYRRSPFPLSLPRELGRLESHYELQMLGEDRVAGLDAQVIAIKPRDAWRFGYRLWLDRRNGLALRSVLLDERGQPVEQLMFTDLQLKSRIDDAAFAAPALAPESAAPGAGPNANSPRMPKGEVVTQSAWRVEQLPEGFAEVSHNRFAEASGRHPTEHIVFADGLATISVFLERLEGESPLLQGSSQLGSMNAFGMVINGHQVLVVGEAPAATVQRIAASIRYVPEAGKP
;
A
#
# COMPACT_ATOMS: atom_id res chain seq x y z
N MET A 1 85.56 -8.86 -57.42
CA MET A 1 85.31 -8.95 -58.89
C MET A 1 84.04 -9.75 -59.11
N LYS A 2 83.09 -9.19 -59.90
CA LYS A 2 82.00 -9.87 -60.63
C LYS A 2 80.86 -10.55 -59.77
N ARG A 3 79.72 -9.93 -59.65
CA ARG A 3 78.48 -9.88 -60.48
C ARG A 3 77.75 -11.21 -60.60
N GLY A 4 76.46 -11.23 -60.13
CA GLY A 4 75.46 -12.21 -60.47
C GLY A 4 74.13 -11.85 -59.87
N LEU A 5 73.27 -11.08 -60.61
CA LEU A 5 71.87 -10.82 -60.37
C LEU A 5 71.07 -12.13 -60.56
N LEU A 6 70.13 -12.43 -59.69
CA LEU A 6 68.93 -13.23 -60.02
C LEU A 6 67.69 -12.68 -59.28
N TYR A 7 66.74 -12.19 -60.08
CA TYR A 7 65.41 -11.78 -59.65
C TYR A 7 64.55 -13.03 -59.35
N CYS A 8 64.00 -13.10 -58.20
CA CYS A 8 62.85 -13.95 -57.94
C CYS A 8 61.68 -13.08 -57.52
N ALA A 9 60.68 -12.99 -58.36
CA ALA A 9 59.41 -12.33 -58.09
C ALA A 9 58.59 -13.20 -57.12
N VAL A 10 58.30 -12.65 -55.94
CA VAL A 10 57.33 -13.27 -54.98
C VAL A 10 56.03 -12.48 -55.07
N LEU A 11 54.98 -13.16 -55.59
CA LEU A 11 53.61 -12.71 -55.55
C LEU A 11 53.13 -12.75 -54.06
N ALA A 12 52.96 -11.59 -53.46
CA ALA A 12 52.28 -11.49 -52.13
C ALA A 12 50.77 -11.51 -52.34
N LEU A 13 50.14 -12.61 -51.96
CA LEU A 13 48.69 -12.69 -51.74
C LEU A 13 48.29 -11.82 -50.53
N VAL A 14 47.64 -10.67 -50.79
CA VAL A 14 47.00 -9.87 -49.73
C VAL A 14 45.67 -10.54 -49.35
N ALA A 15 45.70 -11.38 -48.30
CA ALA A 15 44.48 -11.83 -47.65
C ALA A 15 43.92 -10.65 -46.86
N GLY A 16 42.90 -10.01 -47.43
CA GLY A 16 42.14 -8.98 -46.74
C GLY A 16 41.34 -9.58 -45.55
N SER A 17 41.84 -9.39 -44.34
CA SER A 17 41.09 -9.66 -43.12
C SER A 17 40.01 -8.57 -42.93
N LEU A 18 38.76 -8.91 -43.21
CA LEU A 18 37.59 -8.11 -42.81
C LEU A 18 37.58 -7.98 -41.28
N PRO A 19 37.48 -6.76 -40.73
CA PRO A 19 37.33 -6.60 -39.30
C PRO A 19 36.01 -7.26 -38.86
N PRO A 20 35.96 -7.93 -37.68
CA PRO A 20 34.71 -8.47 -37.13
C PRO A 20 33.75 -7.30 -36.94
N ILE A 21 32.54 -7.44 -37.50
CA ILE A 21 31.42 -6.53 -37.24
C ILE A 21 31.09 -6.68 -35.75
N GLY A 22 31.65 -5.78 -34.93
CA GLY A 22 31.30 -5.66 -33.53
C GLY A 22 29.81 -5.40 -33.45
N ARG A 23 29.07 -6.37 -32.91
CA ARG A 23 27.68 -6.12 -32.44
C ARG A 23 27.79 -5.02 -31.41
N THR A 24 27.42 -3.81 -31.78
CA THR A 24 27.15 -2.73 -30.84
C THR A 24 26.00 -3.20 -29.99
N GLN A 25 26.28 -3.66 -28.78
CA GLN A 25 25.27 -3.91 -27.79
C GLN A 25 24.66 -2.53 -27.51
N ALA A 26 23.41 -2.34 -27.95
CA ALA A 26 22.68 -1.12 -27.64
C ALA A 26 22.70 -0.96 -26.13
N ALA A 27 23.26 0.12 -25.63
CA ALA A 27 23.24 0.45 -24.21
C ALA A 27 21.78 0.52 -23.81
N ALA A 28 21.39 -0.31 -22.84
CA ALA A 28 20.03 -0.29 -22.32
C ALA A 28 19.73 1.14 -21.85
N THR A 29 18.62 1.70 -22.31
CA THR A 29 18.16 3.01 -21.83
C THR A 29 18.00 2.93 -20.32
N PRO A 30 18.54 3.88 -19.53
CA PRO A 30 18.38 3.87 -18.08
C PRO A 30 16.90 3.80 -17.71
N GLU A 31 16.54 2.93 -16.78
CA GLU A 31 15.17 2.82 -16.29
C GLU A 31 14.71 4.15 -15.68
N ASN A 32 13.48 4.55 -15.99
CA ASN A 32 12.86 5.74 -15.42
C ASN A 32 12.08 5.39 -14.13
N ALA A 33 11.62 6.39 -13.40
CA ALA A 33 10.91 6.20 -12.13
C ALA A 33 9.64 5.33 -12.26
N ARG A 34 8.94 5.41 -13.42
CA ARG A 34 7.76 4.57 -13.70
C ARG A 34 8.14 3.09 -13.82
N GLN A 35 9.17 2.77 -14.56
CA GLN A 35 9.65 1.39 -14.72
C GLN A 35 10.11 0.79 -13.38
N TRP A 36 10.69 1.59 -12.50
CA TRP A 36 11.03 1.18 -11.14
C TRP A 36 9.80 0.88 -10.29
N LEU A 37 8.73 1.67 -10.42
CA LEU A 37 7.45 1.38 -9.74
C LEU A 37 6.77 0.13 -10.30
N GLU A 38 6.83 -0.09 -11.62
CA GLU A 38 6.33 -1.32 -12.25
C GLU A 38 7.09 -2.55 -11.71
N ARG A 39 8.43 -2.48 -11.62
CA ARG A 39 9.24 -3.54 -10.99
C ARG A 39 8.90 -3.76 -9.52
N MET A 40 8.63 -2.70 -8.77
CA MET A 40 8.17 -2.82 -7.38
C MET A 40 6.85 -3.57 -7.29
N LEU A 41 5.89 -3.27 -8.15
CA LEU A 41 4.60 -3.96 -8.20
C LEU A 41 4.76 -5.45 -8.53
N ASP A 42 5.63 -5.78 -9.48
CA ASP A 42 5.91 -7.17 -9.86
C ASP A 42 6.58 -7.92 -8.71
N SER A 43 7.58 -7.32 -8.06
CA SER A 43 8.30 -7.94 -6.95
C SER A 43 7.40 -8.18 -5.74
N THR A 44 6.48 -7.27 -5.44
CA THR A 44 5.49 -7.47 -4.37
C THR A 44 4.57 -8.66 -4.64
N GLN A 45 4.30 -9.00 -5.90
CA GLN A 45 3.42 -10.11 -6.25
C GLN A 45 4.14 -11.45 -6.38
N THR A 46 5.42 -11.45 -6.69
CA THR A 46 6.15 -12.65 -7.13
C THR A 46 7.20 -13.13 -6.15
N LEU A 47 7.78 -12.24 -5.35
CA LEU A 47 8.89 -12.60 -4.48
C LEU A 47 8.42 -13.28 -3.20
N ASN A 48 9.23 -14.22 -2.75
CA ASN A 48 9.13 -14.80 -1.43
C ASN A 48 10.26 -14.24 -0.56
N TYR A 49 9.92 -13.69 0.60
CA TYR A 49 10.91 -13.12 1.50
C TYR A 49 10.48 -13.16 2.96
N GLU A 50 11.47 -13.11 3.83
CA GLU A 50 11.33 -12.85 5.25
C GLU A 50 12.23 -11.68 5.63
N GLY A 51 11.79 -10.88 6.59
CA GLY A 51 12.59 -9.76 7.04
C GLY A 51 12.06 -9.13 8.31
N THR A 52 12.90 -8.29 8.88
CA THR A 52 12.55 -7.42 10.00
C THR A 52 12.63 -5.98 9.53
N PHE A 53 11.65 -5.18 9.91
CA PHE A 53 11.60 -3.77 9.61
C PHE A 53 11.22 -2.94 10.83
N ILE A 54 11.59 -1.68 10.80
CA ILE A 54 11.15 -0.67 11.76
C ILE A 54 10.05 0.16 11.09
N TYR A 55 8.95 0.32 11.81
CA TYR A 55 7.87 1.24 11.47
C TYR A 55 7.90 2.42 12.43
N VAL A 56 7.87 3.63 11.88
CA VAL A 56 7.93 4.88 12.65
C VAL A 56 6.75 5.75 12.24
N GLN A 57 5.94 6.18 13.23
CA GLN A 57 4.83 7.08 13.04
C GLN A 57 4.79 8.10 14.18
N GLY A 58 5.19 9.33 13.91
CA GLY A 58 5.39 10.33 14.97
C GLY A 58 6.35 9.83 16.05
N PRO A 59 5.96 9.82 17.34
CA PRO A 59 6.80 9.33 18.44
C PRO A 59 6.79 7.79 18.56
N HIS A 60 5.95 7.08 17.82
CA HIS A 60 5.81 5.62 17.90
C HIS A 60 6.84 4.94 17.00
N VAL A 61 7.59 4.03 17.60
CA VAL A 61 8.56 3.18 16.90
C VAL A 61 8.24 1.74 17.21
N GLU A 62 8.07 0.93 16.18
CA GLU A 62 7.72 -0.48 16.30
C GLU A 62 8.64 -1.33 15.43
N ALA A 63 9.16 -2.41 16.00
CA ALA A 63 9.88 -3.44 15.26
C ALA A 63 8.90 -4.55 14.88
N MET A 64 8.91 -4.95 13.61
CA MET A 64 8.02 -5.96 13.06
C MET A 64 8.78 -6.96 12.21
N ARG A 65 8.32 -8.20 12.21
CA ARG A 65 8.74 -9.23 11.25
C ARG A 65 7.68 -9.41 10.19
N VAL A 66 8.12 -9.53 8.95
CA VAL A 66 7.28 -9.91 7.82
C VAL A 66 7.71 -11.26 7.26
N ILE A 67 6.73 -12.08 6.91
CA ILE A 67 6.86 -13.27 6.07
C ILE A 67 5.94 -13.03 4.88
N HIS A 68 6.48 -13.07 3.68
CA HIS A 68 5.75 -12.78 2.46
C HIS A 68 5.94 -13.89 1.43
N GLY A 69 4.85 -14.40 0.91
CA GLY A 69 4.80 -15.38 -0.15
C GLY A 69 4.02 -14.85 -1.35
N GLY A 70 4.71 -14.68 -2.48
CA GLY A 70 4.12 -14.34 -3.76
C GLY A 70 3.99 -15.58 -4.65
N GLY A 71 3.11 -15.54 -5.64
CA GLY A 71 2.97 -16.59 -6.62
C GLY A 71 1.61 -16.66 -7.30
N PRO A 72 1.39 -17.70 -8.14
CA PRO A 72 0.15 -17.85 -8.92
C PRO A 72 -1.11 -18.01 -8.07
N GLU A 73 -0.98 -18.49 -6.84
CA GLU A 73 -2.10 -18.65 -5.90
C GLU A 73 -2.48 -17.34 -5.20
N GLY A 74 -1.77 -16.27 -5.47
CA GLY A 74 -1.95 -14.96 -4.85
C GLY A 74 -0.92 -14.65 -3.78
N GLU A 75 -1.02 -13.46 -3.26
CA GLU A 75 -0.15 -12.91 -2.23
C GLU A 75 -0.59 -13.39 -0.86
N ARG A 76 0.37 -13.85 -0.05
CA ARG A 76 0.16 -14.21 1.36
C ARG A 76 1.17 -13.46 2.21
N GLN A 77 0.72 -12.99 3.35
CA GLN A 77 1.56 -12.19 4.24
C GLN A 77 1.26 -12.49 5.70
N ARG A 78 2.30 -12.53 6.51
CA ARG A 78 2.19 -12.53 7.97
C ARG A 78 3.09 -11.44 8.54
N LEU A 79 2.48 -10.54 9.31
CA LEU A 79 3.16 -9.49 10.06
C LEU A 79 3.08 -9.83 11.53
N VAL A 80 4.23 -9.76 12.21
CA VAL A 80 4.34 -10.07 13.66
C VAL A 80 5.00 -8.88 14.33
N SER A 81 4.34 -8.31 15.35
CA SER A 81 4.94 -7.29 16.20
C SER A 81 6.05 -7.91 17.06
N LEU A 82 7.23 -7.32 17.06
CA LEU A 82 8.37 -7.73 17.88
C LEU A 82 8.55 -6.85 19.11
N SER A 83 7.79 -5.76 19.22
CA SER A 83 7.82 -4.81 20.33
C SER A 83 6.40 -4.48 20.78
N GLY A 84 6.26 -4.14 22.08
CA GLY A 84 4.94 -3.84 22.66
C GLY A 84 4.04 -5.07 22.84
N PRO A 85 2.70 -4.87 22.92
CA PRO A 85 1.76 -5.98 23.05
C PRO A 85 1.81 -6.90 21.82
N PRO A 86 1.82 -8.25 22.02
CA PRO A 86 1.86 -9.18 20.88
C PRO A 86 0.64 -8.99 19.98
N ARG A 87 0.90 -8.82 18.69
CA ARG A 87 -0.14 -8.77 17.66
C ARG A 87 0.41 -9.33 16.37
N GLU A 88 -0.47 -9.98 15.63
CA GLU A 88 -0.15 -10.53 14.32
C GLU A 88 -1.27 -10.17 13.33
N VAL A 89 -0.88 -9.99 12.09
CA VAL A 89 -1.79 -9.83 10.96
C VAL A 89 -1.43 -10.89 9.93
N VAL A 90 -2.38 -11.73 9.56
CA VAL A 90 -2.22 -12.72 8.52
C VAL A 90 -3.14 -12.37 7.36
N VAL A 91 -2.59 -12.21 6.18
CA VAL A 91 -3.32 -12.01 4.92
C VAL A 91 -3.13 -13.28 4.09
N ALA A 92 -4.20 -14.00 3.83
CA ALA A 92 -4.18 -15.18 2.98
C ALA A 92 -5.57 -15.45 2.39
N ASN A 93 -5.63 -15.94 1.16
CA ASN A 93 -6.89 -16.35 0.51
C ASN A 93 -7.98 -15.27 0.57
N ASN A 94 -7.63 -14.02 0.36
CA ASN A 94 -8.54 -12.87 0.40
C ASN A 94 -9.16 -12.57 1.79
N ASN A 95 -8.57 -13.12 2.84
CA ASN A 95 -8.97 -12.89 4.23
C ASN A 95 -7.83 -12.18 4.98
N VAL A 96 -8.20 -11.27 5.86
CA VAL A 96 -7.28 -10.65 6.82
C VAL A 96 -7.68 -11.10 8.22
N ILE A 97 -6.76 -11.73 8.93
CA ILE A 97 -6.92 -12.17 10.30
C ILE A 97 -6.01 -11.33 11.18
N CYS A 98 -6.59 -10.57 12.09
CA CYS A 98 -5.85 -9.81 13.09
C CYS A 98 -5.92 -10.54 14.43
N LEU A 99 -4.78 -10.88 14.99
CA LEU A 99 -4.62 -11.50 16.30
C LEU A 99 -4.12 -10.45 17.29
N LEU A 100 -4.94 -10.14 18.27
CA LEU A 100 -4.65 -9.24 19.38
C LEU A 100 -4.56 -10.05 20.69
N PRO A 101 -3.92 -9.56 21.77
CA PRO A 101 -3.65 -10.34 23.00
C PRO A 101 -4.86 -11.03 23.65
N LYS A 102 -6.06 -10.52 23.40
CA LYS A 102 -7.31 -11.05 24.00
C LYS A 102 -8.43 -11.22 22.97
N GLN A 103 -8.14 -11.00 21.69
CA GLN A 103 -9.18 -10.95 20.67
C GLN A 103 -8.62 -11.36 19.32
N GLN A 104 -9.37 -12.18 18.59
CA GLN A 104 -9.14 -12.44 17.19
C GLN A 104 -10.24 -11.74 16.38
N ALA A 105 -9.87 -10.92 15.43
CA ALA A 105 -10.79 -10.35 14.46
C ALA A 105 -10.47 -10.89 13.07
N THR A 106 -11.47 -11.39 12.37
CA THR A 106 -11.36 -11.86 10.99
C THR A 106 -12.14 -10.94 10.08
N PHE A 107 -11.47 -10.38 9.10
CA PHE A 107 -12.07 -9.56 8.06
C PHE A 107 -12.11 -10.41 6.79
N ALA A 108 -13.31 -10.87 6.42
CA ALA A 108 -13.52 -11.67 5.22
C ALA A 108 -14.21 -10.83 4.15
N GLY A 109 -13.64 -10.79 2.96
CA GLY A 109 -14.28 -10.18 1.79
C GLY A 109 -14.30 -8.66 1.83
N GLY A 110 -13.57 -8.05 1.00
CA GLY A 110 -13.41 -6.63 0.74
C GLY A 110 -12.26 -6.47 -0.23
N ASP A 111 -11.96 -5.28 -0.63
CA ASP A 111 -10.81 -4.99 -1.51
C ASP A 111 -9.44 -5.16 -0.81
N TYR A 112 -9.37 -6.01 0.24
CA TYR A 112 -8.12 -6.43 0.88
C TYR A 112 -7.24 -7.30 -0.03
N ARG A 113 -7.52 -7.34 -1.33
CA ARG A 113 -6.71 -8.04 -2.33
C ARG A 113 -5.30 -7.48 -2.47
N ARG A 114 -5.04 -6.34 -1.86
CA ARG A 114 -3.73 -5.70 -1.86
C ARG A 114 -3.25 -5.57 -0.43
N SER A 115 -2.14 -6.21 -0.10
CA SER A 115 -1.43 -5.91 1.13
C SER A 115 -0.99 -4.44 1.09
N PRO A 116 -1.30 -3.63 2.10
CA PRO A 116 -0.80 -2.26 2.18
C PRO A 116 0.71 -2.19 2.41
N PHE A 117 1.38 -3.32 2.56
CA PHE A 117 2.80 -3.41 2.88
C PHE A 117 3.65 -3.72 1.65
N PRO A 118 4.72 -2.98 1.41
CA PRO A 118 5.14 -1.74 2.10
C PRO A 118 4.40 -0.49 1.61
N LEU A 119 3.65 -0.58 0.52
CA LEU A 119 2.83 0.48 -0.09
C LEU A 119 1.88 -0.14 -1.11
N SER A 120 0.62 0.24 -1.07
CA SER A 120 -0.37 -0.16 -2.07
C SER A 120 -0.39 0.85 -3.21
N LEU A 121 0.11 0.47 -4.39
CA LEU A 121 0.02 1.25 -5.61
C LEU A 121 -1.06 0.70 -6.55
N PRO A 122 -1.71 1.56 -7.35
CA PRO A 122 -2.58 1.11 -8.42
C PRO A 122 -1.76 0.39 -9.50
N ARG A 123 -2.32 -0.64 -10.12
CA ARG A 123 -1.65 -1.30 -11.26
C ARG A 123 -1.52 -0.37 -12.47
N GLU A 124 -2.47 0.53 -12.65
CA GLU A 124 -2.48 1.51 -13.72
C GLU A 124 -1.80 2.81 -13.26
N LEU A 125 -0.47 2.86 -13.36
CA LEU A 125 0.32 4.04 -12.96
C LEU A 125 0.00 5.30 -13.77
N GLY A 126 -0.62 5.17 -14.96
CA GLY A 126 -1.00 6.31 -15.77
C GLY A 126 -1.97 7.28 -15.07
N ARG A 127 -2.89 6.77 -14.26
CA ARG A 127 -3.78 7.61 -13.43
C ARG A 127 -3.02 8.33 -12.31
N LEU A 128 -2.00 7.67 -11.75
CA LEU A 128 -1.15 8.25 -10.72
C LEU A 128 -0.40 9.48 -11.28
N GLU A 129 0.17 9.37 -12.47
CA GLU A 129 0.96 10.43 -13.11
C GLU A 129 0.14 11.69 -13.44
N SER A 130 -1.19 11.61 -13.52
CA SER A 130 -2.04 12.78 -13.68
C SER A 130 -1.98 13.71 -12.45
N HIS A 131 -1.81 13.17 -11.26
CA HIS A 131 -1.86 13.90 -9.99
C HIS A 131 -0.54 13.88 -9.22
N TYR A 132 0.42 13.07 -9.66
CA TYR A 132 1.75 12.95 -9.07
C TYR A 132 2.84 13.05 -10.14
N GLU A 133 3.97 13.56 -9.75
CA GLU A 133 5.21 13.57 -10.52
C GLU A 133 6.12 12.46 -10.00
N LEU A 134 6.60 11.60 -10.91
CA LEU A 134 7.55 10.55 -10.59
C LEU A 134 8.97 11.03 -10.88
N GLN A 135 9.84 11.01 -9.87
CA GLN A 135 11.21 11.53 -9.96
C GLN A 135 12.23 10.47 -9.53
N MET A 136 13.32 10.38 -10.29
CA MET A 136 14.53 9.66 -9.87
C MET A 136 15.35 10.57 -8.94
N LEU A 137 15.72 10.07 -7.75
CA LEU A 137 16.50 10.84 -6.78
C LEU A 137 17.96 10.35 -6.60
N GLY A 138 18.36 9.32 -7.34
CA GLY A 138 19.69 8.75 -7.25
C GLY A 138 19.73 7.41 -6.51
N GLU A 139 20.89 7.07 -5.96
CA GLU A 139 21.17 5.79 -5.32
C GLU A 139 21.44 5.96 -3.84
N ASP A 140 21.15 4.92 -3.05
CA ASP A 140 21.38 4.87 -1.61
C ASP A 140 21.56 3.41 -1.18
N ARG A 141 21.65 3.15 0.12
CA ARG A 141 21.82 1.81 0.69
C ARG A 141 20.89 1.61 1.88
N VAL A 142 20.13 0.49 1.90
CA VAL A 142 19.22 0.12 2.97
C VAL A 142 19.44 -1.34 3.34
N ALA A 143 19.54 -1.67 4.62
CA ALA A 143 19.78 -3.03 5.13
C ALA A 143 20.98 -3.73 4.44
N GLY A 144 22.01 -2.96 4.07
CA GLY A 144 23.18 -3.50 3.37
C GLY A 144 22.99 -3.73 1.87
N LEU A 145 21.82 -3.41 1.29
CA LEU A 145 21.47 -3.60 -0.11
C LEU A 145 21.49 -2.26 -0.86
N ASP A 146 22.00 -2.27 -2.10
CA ASP A 146 21.98 -1.10 -2.97
C ASP A 146 20.54 -0.82 -3.42
N ALA A 147 20.13 0.44 -3.31
CA ALA A 147 18.77 0.87 -3.59
C ALA A 147 18.75 2.03 -4.61
N GLN A 148 17.78 1.99 -5.51
CA GLN A 148 17.38 3.14 -6.31
C GLN A 148 16.35 3.96 -5.55
N VAL A 149 16.57 5.25 -5.42
CA VAL A 149 15.65 6.15 -4.72
C VAL A 149 14.76 6.85 -5.74
N ILE A 150 13.46 6.80 -5.50
CA ILE A 150 12.46 7.49 -6.31
C ILE A 150 11.51 8.29 -5.41
N ALA A 151 10.92 9.34 -5.96
CA ALA A 151 9.86 10.10 -5.30
C ALA A 151 8.57 10.03 -6.13
N ILE A 152 7.45 9.93 -5.41
CA ILE A 152 6.10 10.14 -5.91
C ILE A 152 5.65 11.46 -5.28
N LYS A 153 5.78 12.56 -6.04
CA LYS A 153 5.54 13.90 -5.54
C LYS A 153 4.16 14.41 -5.98
N PRO A 154 3.28 14.81 -5.06
CA PRO A 154 1.98 15.35 -5.45
C PRO A 154 2.13 16.65 -6.25
N ARG A 155 1.23 16.86 -7.22
CA ARG A 155 1.15 18.08 -8.04
C ARG A 155 0.33 19.18 -7.38
N ASP A 156 -0.35 18.84 -6.28
CA ASP A 156 -1.22 19.75 -5.53
C ASP A 156 -1.01 19.61 -4.00
N ALA A 157 -1.77 20.32 -3.20
CA ALA A 157 -1.70 20.28 -1.75
C ALA A 157 -2.73 19.35 -1.08
N TRP A 158 -3.43 18.52 -1.88
CA TRP A 158 -4.53 17.70 -1.38
C TRP A 158 -4.13 16.28 -1.01
N ARG A 159 -2.87 15.90 -1.19
CA ARG A 159 -2.35 14.55 -1.00
C ARG A 159 -0.92 14.54 -0.47
N PHE A 160 -0.57 13.47 0.19
CA PHE A 160 0.79 13.22 0.64
C PHE A 160 1.66 12.67 -0.49
N GLY A 161 2.98 12.83 -0.35
CA GLY A 161 3.96 12.27 -1.26
C GLY A 161 4.70 11.09 -0.65
N TYR A 162 5.45 10.37 -1.48
CA TYR A 162 6.28 9.25 -1.04
C TYR A 162 7.71 9.39 -1.52
N ARG A 163 8.63 8.86 -0.73
CA ARG A 163 9.99 8.56 -1.15
C ARG A 163 10.24 7.07 -0.89
N LEU A 164 10.70 6.37 -1.93
CA LEU A 164 10.87 4.93 -1.92
C LEU A 164 12.31 4.57 -2.24
N TRP A 165 12.86 3.57 -1.54
CA TRP A 165 14.14 2.96 -1.80
C TRP A 165 13.91 1.55 -2.29
N LEU A 166 14.20 1.29 -3.56
CA LEU A 166 13.91 0.03 -4.23
C LEU A 166 15.20 -0.75 -4.47
N ASP A 167 15.24 -2.02 -4.07
CA ASP A 167 16.41 -2.90 -4.30
C ASP A 167 16.75 -2.93 -5.79
N ARG A 168 17.98 -2.59 -6.13
CA ARG A 168 18.44 -2.50 -7.54
C ARG A 168 18.38 -3.83 -8.29
N ARG A 169 18.41 -4.96 -7.60
CA ARG A 169 18.38 -6.30 -8.19
C ARG A 169 16.99 -6.74 -8.60
N ASN A 170 15.97 -6.42 -7.80
CA ASN A 170 14.64 -6.99 -7.96
C ASN A 170 13.48 -5.98 -7.84
N GLY A 171 13.73 -4.74 -7.44
CA GLY A 171 12.72 -3.70 -7.30
C GLY A 171 11.94 -3.73 -5.98
N LEU A 172 12.22 -4.66 -5.06
CA LEU A 172 11.52 -4.71 -3.77
C LEU A 172 11.74 -3.43 -2.97
N ALA A 173 10.68 -2.88 -2.39
CA ALA A 173 10.79 -1.70 -1.54
C ALA A 173 11.47 -2.04 -0.22
N LEU A 174 12.66 -1.47 0.01
CA LEU A 174 13.47 -1.63 1.21
C LEU A 174 13.15 -0.57 2.27
N ARG A 175 12.72 0.59 1.84
CA ARG A 175 12.28 1.69 2.68
C ARG A 175 11.21 2.49 1.98
N SER A 176 10.19 2.92 2.72
CA SER A 176 9.20 3.91 2.29
C SER A 176 9.11 5.02 3.32
N VAL A 177 8.93 6.25 2.84
CA VAL A 177 8.70 7.43 3.67
C VAL A 177 7.52 8.19 3.09
N LEU A 178 6.47 8.33 3.88
CA LEU A 178 5.34 9.20 3.60
C LEU A 178 5.69 10.62 4.00
N LEU A 179 5.47 11.56 3.13
CA LEU A 179 5.82 12.98 3.29
C LEU A 179 4.55 13.83 3.29
N ASP A 180 4.46 14.73 4.26
CA ASP A 180 3.39 15.72 4.29
C ASP A 180 3.55 16.80 3.18
N GLU A 181 2.62 17.75 3.13
CA GLU A 181 2.61 18.86 2.17
C GLU A 181 3.82 19.80 2.29
N ARG A 182 4.58 19.70 3.39
CA ARG A 182 5.82 20.45 3.64
C ARG A 182 7.07 19.63 3.34
N GLY A 183 6.88 18.37 2.89
CA GLY A 183 7.96 17.43 2.65
C GLY A 183 8.57 16.83 3.92
N GLN A 184 7.89 16.95 5.09
CA GLN A 184 8.33 16.34 6.33
C GLN A 184 7.85 14.90 6.44
N PRO A 185 8.67 13.97 6.97
CA PRO A 185 8.27 12.60 7.15
C PRO A 185 7.21 12.47 8.25
N VAL A 186 6.05 11.91 7.91
CA VAL A 186 4.97 11.58 8.85
C VAL A 186 4.90 10.11 9.19
N GLU A 187 5.39 9.26 8.27
CA GLU A 187 5.46 7.81 8.45
C GLU A 187 6.67 7.26 7.72
N GLN A 188 7.32 6.26 8.29
CA GLN A 188 8.45 5.57 7.69
C GLN A 188 8.41 4.08 7.97
N LEU A 189 8.78 3.32 6.98
CA LEU A 189 9.05 1.89 7.07
C LEU A 189 10.45 1.64 6.52
N MET A 190 11.29 0.87 7.22
CA MET A 190 12.63 0.56 6.77
C MET A 190 13.03 -0.85 7.20
N PHE A 191 13.39 -1.69 6.25
CA PHE A 191 13.98 -2.99 6.54
C PHE A 191 15.33 -2.83 7.25
N THR A 192 15.53 -3.63 8.28
CA THR A 192 16.82 -3.78 8.98
C THR A 192 17.51 -5.08 8.60
N ASP A 193 16.73 -6.10 8.22
CA ASP A 193 17.17 -7.36 7.65
C ASP A 193 16.17 -7.85 6.62
N LEU A 194 16.65 -8.46 5.54
CA LEU A 194 15.81 -8.99 4.46
C LEU A 194 16.48 -10.21 3.81
N GLN A 195 15.74 -11.30 3.71
CA GLN A 195 16.18 -12.53 3.10
C GLN A 195 15.18 -12.98 2.03
N LEU A 196 15.63 -13.04 0.80
CA LEU A 196 14.86 -13.65 -0.28
C LEU A 196 14.86 -15.17 -0.11
N LYS A 197 13.73 -15.80 -0.39
CA LYS A 197 13.52 -17.25 -0.31
C LYS A 197 13.09 -17.78 -1.67
N SER A 198 13.48 -19.00 -2.00
CA SER A 198 12.93 -19.67 -3.18
C SER A 198 11.47 -20.09 -2.98
N ARG A 199 11.11 -20.41 -1.73
CA ARG A 199 9.76 -20.79 -1.31
C ARG A 199 9.58 -20.48 0.18
N ILE A 200 8.34 -20.21 0.57
CA ILE A 200 7.90 -20.16 1.97
C ILE A 200 6.93 -21.31 2.20
N ASP A 201 7.10 -22.01 3.31
CA ASP A 201 6.18 -23.09 3.70
C ASP A 201 4.80 -22.51 4.04
N ASP A 202 3.73 -23.19 3.66
CA ASP A 202 2.35 -22.77 3.92
C ASP A 202 2.05 -22.68 5.42
N ALA A 203 2.72 -23.50 6.23
CA ALA A 203 2.64 -23.44 7.68
C ALA A 203 3.10 -22.10 8.27
N ALA A 204 3.98 -21.36 7.58
CA ALA A 204 4.43 -20.04 8.01
C ALA A 204 3.31 -18.98 7.99
N PHE A 205 2.25 -19.21 7.20
CA PHE A 205 1.07 -18.34 7.10
C PHE A 205 -0.12 -18.84 7.93
N ALA A 206 0.03 -19.98 8.61
CA ALA A 206 -1.00 -20.45 9.51
C ALA A 206 -1.15 -19.46 10.69
N ALA A 207 -2.37 -19.03 10.96
CA ALA A 207 -2.63 -18.26 12.18
C ALA A 207 -2.29 -19.16 13.39
N PRO A 208 -1.51 -18.66 14.39
CA PRO A 208 -1.28 -19.45 15.58
C PRO A 208 -2.62 -19.78 16.24
N ALA A 209 -2.77 -21.03 16.66
CA ALA A 209 -3.90 -21.41 17.49
C ALA A 209 -3.85 -20.53 18.76
N LEU A 210 -4.91 -19.75 19.00
CA LEU A 210 -5.04 -19.04 20.27
C LEU A 210 -4.92 -20.07 21.39
N ALA A 211 -4.06 -19.79 22.37
CA ALA A 211 -3.95 -20.64 23.54
C ALA A 211 -5.34 -20.83 24.17
N PRO A 212 -5.71 -22.05 24.59
CA PRO A 212 -7.08 -22.41 24.98
C PRO A 212 -7.61 -21.77 26.26
N GLU A 213 -6.98 -20.73 26.79
CA GLU A 213 -7.40 -20.11 28.06
C GLU A 213 -8.74 -19.37 28.03
N SER A 214 -9.42 -19.24 26.89
CA SER A 214 -10.75 -18.63 26.82
C SER A 214 -11.75 -19.33 25.91
N ALA A 215 -11.46 -20.53 25.43
CA ALA A 215 -12.46 -21.30 24.70
C ALA A 215 -13.39 -22.02 25.67
N ALA A 216 -14.63 -21.60 25.76
CA ALA A 216 -15.68 -22.41 26.42
C ALA A 216 -15.72 -23.80 25.77
N PRO A 217 -15.86 -24.88 26.54
CA PRO A 217 -15.90 -26.24 25.99
C PRO A 217 -17.04 -26.36 25.00
N GLY A 218 -16.75 -26.63 23.72
CA GLY A 218 -17.74 -26.83 22.67
C GLY A 218 -17.74 -25.77 21.55
N ALA A 219 -16.97 -24.68 21.65
CA ALA A 219 -16.82 -23.74 20.57
C ALA A 219 -15.70 -24.21 19.63
N GLY A 220 -16.06 -24.60 18.42
CA GLY A 220 -15.08 -24.83 17.34
C GLY A 220 -14.28 -23.56 17.05
N PRO A 221 -13.09 -23.65 16.42
CA PRO A 221 -12.12 -22.56 16.32
C PRO A 221 -12.58 -21.27 15.59
N ASN A 222 -13.87 -21.16 15.22
CA ASN A 222 -14.38 -20.04 14.40
C ASN A 222 -15.74 -19.47 14.83
N ALA A 223 -16.29 -19.83 15.98
CA ALA A 223 -17.69 -19.47 16.28
C ALA A 223 -17.88 -18.02 16.79
N ASN A 224 -16.85 -17.35 17.35
CA ASN A 224 -16.97 -16.04 18.00
C ASN A 224 -15.98 -14.96 17.51
N SER A 225 -15.31 -15.17 16.40
CA SER A 225 -14.56 -14.05 15.80
C SER A 225 -15.54 -13.01 15.27
N PRO A 226 -15.45 -11.74 15.68
CA PRO A 226 -16.28 -10.70 15.07
C PRO A 226 -16.00 -10.67 13.57
N ARG A 227 -16.93 -11.20 12.79
CA ARG A 227 -16.93 -11.00 11.35
C ARG A 227 -17.43 -9.59 11.12
N MET A 228 -16.67 -8.78 10.40
CA MET A 228 -17.26 -7.55 9.86
C MET A 228 -18.48 -7.96 9.04
N PRO A 229 -19.65 -7.38 9.30
CA PRO A 229 -20.84 -7.67 8.52
C PRO A 229 -20.53 -7.39 7.04
N LYS A 230 -21.00 -8.25 6.16
CA LYS A 230 -20.87 -8.01 4.72
C LYS A 230 -21.68 -6.76 4.42
N GLY A 231 -21.00 -5.70 3.93
CA GLY A 231 -21.67 -4.46 3.56
C GLY A 231 -22.63 -4.70 2.39
N GLU A 232 -23.81 -4.11 2.46
CA GLU A 232 -24.74 -4.03 1.35
C GLU A 232 -24.33 -2.85 0.47
N VAL A 233 -24.19 -3.07 -0.85
CA VAL A 233 -23.86 -2.00 -1.79
C VAL A 233 -25.02 -1.00 -1.84
N VAL A 234 -24.73 0.26 -1.58
CA VAL A 234 -25.72 1.35 -1.62
C VAL A 234 -25.80 1.89 -3.05
N THR A 235 -26.95 1.71 -3.67
CA THR A 235 -27.24 2.25 -5.01
C THR A 235 -27.99 3.58 -4.96
N GLN A 236 -28.66 3.87 -3.84
CA GLN A 236 -29.34 5.12 -3.57
C GLN A 236 -29.02 5.57 -2.16
N SER A 237 -28.57 6.81 -2.02
CA SER A 237 -28.22 7.42 -0.74
C SER A 237 -28.79 8.84 -0.67
N ALA A 238 -29.22 9.21 0.53
CA ALA A 238 -29.55 10.59 0.86
C ALA A 238 -28.32 11.48 1.05
N TRP A 239 -27.14 10.93 0.94
CA TRP A 239 -25.89 11.64 1.14
C TRP A 239 -25.18 11.91 -0.18
N ARG A 240 -24.64 13.11 -0.30
CA ARG A 240 -23.86 13.53 -1.47
C ARG A 240 -22.60 14.25 -1.00
N VAL A 241 -21.50 14.00 -1.68
CA VAL A 241 -20.25 14.75 -1.54
C VAL A 241 -20.11 15.63 -2.78
N GLU A 242 -20.24 16.95 -2.60
CA GLU A 242 -20.34 17.89 -3.74
C GLU A 242 -18.98 18.31 -4.28
N GLN A 243 -17.94 18.28 -3.43
CA GLN A 243 -16.61 18.75 -3.83
C GLN A 243 -15.54 17.75 -3.40
N LEU A 244 -14.97 17.07 -4.36
CA LEU A 244 -13.78 16.24 -4.20
C LEU A 244 -12.59 16.98 -4.80
N PRO A 245 -11.39 16.86 -4.23
CA PRO A 245 -10.18 17.25 -4.95
C PRO A 245 -10.05 16.46 -6.25
N GLU A 246 -9.47 17.07 -7.27
CA GLU A 246 -9.30 16.44 -8.57
C GLU A 246 -8.56 15.09 -8.44
N GLY A 247 -9.03 14.07 -9.15
CA GLY A 247 -8.47 12.71 -9.12
C GLY A 247 -9.06 11.79 -8.06
N PHE A 248 -9.70 12.31 -7.02
CA PHE A 248 -10.46 11.45 -6.10
C PHE A 248 -11.80 11.06 -6.74
N ALA A 249 -12.08 9.76 -6.70
CA ALA A 249 -13.34 9.19 -7.15
C ALA A 249 -13.89 8.23 -6.09
N GLU A 250 -15.21 8.08 -6.06
CA GLU A 250 -15.85 7.06 -5.24
C GLU A 250 -15.47 5.67 -5.76
N VAL A 251 -14.91 4.85 -4.89
CA VAL A 251 -14.48 3.47 -5.19
C VAL A 251 -15.35 2.43 -4.50
N SER A 252 -16.02 2.79 -3.41
CA SER A 252 -17.03 1.94 -2.79
C SER A 252 -18.03 2.75 -1.97
N HIS A 253 -19.28 2.26 -1.94
CA HIS A 253 -20.33 2.78 -1.08
C HIS A 253 -21.12 1.61 -0.51
N ASN A 254 -20.99 1.38 0.77
CA ASN A 254 -21.58 0.23 1.44
C ASN A 254 -22.34 0.65 2.70
N ARG A 255 -23.35 -0.12 3.06
CA ARG A 255 -24.09 -0.01 4.32
C ARG A 255 -23.81 -1.23 5.16
N PHE A 256 -23.38 -1.04 6.38
CA PHE A 256 -23.07 -2.10 7.33
C PHE A 256 -24.12 -2.10 8.44
N ALA A 257 -24.76 -3.26 8.66
CA ALA A 257 -25.58 -3.45 9.83
C ALA A 257 -24.69 -3.49 11.08
N GLU A 258 -25.04 -2.76 12.12
CA GLU A 258 -24.31 -2.80 13.37
C GLU A 258 -24.60 -4.11 14.13
N ALA A 259 -23.54 -4.71 14.72
CA ALA A 259 -23.68 -5.95 15.50
C ALA A 259 -24.58 -5.79 16.74
N SER A 260 -24.76 -4.56 17.22
CA SER A 260 -25.63 -4.22 18.36
C SER A 260 -27.10 -4.04 17.99
N GLY A 261 -27.48 -4.11 16.70
CA GLY A 261 -28.85 -3.92 16.23
C GLY A 261 -29.30 -2.46 16.19
N ARG A 262 -28.38 -1.50 16.33
CA ARG A 262 -28.62 -0.08 16.12
C ARG A 262 -28.73 0.24 14.62
N HIS A 263 -28.69 1.53 14.28
CA HIS A 263 -28.81 1.96 12.90
C HIS A 263 -27.59 1.53 12.06
N PRO A 264 -27.81 1.18 10.78
CA PRO A 264 -26.72 0.84 9.90
C PRO A 264 -25.84 2.07 9.65
N THR A 265 -24.52 1.85 9.57
CA THR A 265 -23.53 2.86 9.19
C THR A 265 -23.34 2.82 7.67
N GLU A 266 -23.50 3.93 6.98
CA GLU A 266 -23.05 4.06 5.60
C GLU A 266 -21.58 4.42 5.58
N HIS A 267 -20.83 3.77 4.67
CA HIS A 267 -19.41 3.99 4.47
C HIS A 267 -19.13 4.23 3.00
N ILE A 268 -18.66 5.44 2.69
CA ILE A 268 -18.24 5.83 1.35
C ILE A 268 -16.71 5.92 1.33
N VAL A 269 -16.09 5.34 0.33
CA VAL A 269 -14.63 5.40 0.15
C VAL A 269 -14.30 6.13 -1.14
N PHE A 270 -13.47 7.14 -1.02
CA PHE A 270 -12.88 7.87 -2.14
C PHE A 270 -11.38 7.56 -2.23
N ALA A 271 -10.89 7.38 -3.45
CA ALA A 271 -9.47 7.17 -3.68
C ALA A 271 -9.00 7.86 -4.97
N ASP A 272 -7.73 8.25 -5.02
CA ASP A 272 -7.05 8.77 -6.21
C ASP A 272 -6.07 7.75 -6.82
N GLY A 273 -6.04 6.53 -6.24
CA GLY A 273 -5.14 5.44 -6.58
C GLY A 273 -3.98 5.26 -5.60
N LEU A 274 -3.64 6.27 -4.79
CA LEU A 274 -2.61 6.20 -3.76
C LEU A 274 -3.18 6.58 -2.37
N ALA A 275 -3.82 7.72 -2.29
CA ALA A 275 -4.52 8.16 -1.08
C ALA A 275 -5.95 7.62 -1.02
N THR A 276 -6.41 7.30 0.18
CA THR A 276 -7.78 6.83 0.44
C THR A 276 -8.42 7.65 1.54
N ILE A 277 -9.69 8.02 1.34
CA ILE A 277 -10.49 8.77 2.30
C ILE A 277 -11.81 8.06 2.51
N SER A 278 -12.12 7.76 3.76
CA SER A 278 -13.36 7.14 4.21
C SER A 278 -14.30 8.16 4.82
N VAL A 279 -15.58 8.08 4.47
CA VAL A 279 -16.67 8.86 5.06
C VAL A 279 -17.62 7.88 5.74
N PHE A 280 -17.78 8.02 7.05
CA PHE A 280 -18.73 7.24 7.83
C PHE A 280 -19.92 8.14 8.21
N LEU A 281 -21.12 7.60 8.03
CA LEU A 281 -22.39 8.29 8.25
C LEU A 281 -23.24 7.42 9.16
N GLU A 282 -23.47 7.89 10.38
CA GLU A 282 -24.15 7.14 11.44
C GLU A 282 -25.21 8.01 12.11
N ARG A 283 -26.41 7.47 12.29
CA ARG A 283 -27.50 8.18 12.95
C ARG A 283 -27.27 8.24 14.46
N LEU A 284 -27.36 9.44 15.04
CA LEU A 284 -27.28 9.65 16.48
C LEU A 284 -28.68 9.55 17.11
N GLU A 285 -28.85 8.67 18.08
CA GLU A 285 -30.10 8.49 18.86
C GLU A 285 -29.96 9.09 20.27
N GLY A 286 -29.59 10.38 20.32
CA GLY A 286 -29.37 11.06 21.61
C GLY A 286 -27.97 10.79 22.19
N GLU A 287 -27.14 10.07 21.51
CA GLU A 287 -25.73 9.86 21.89
C GLU A 287 -24.87 11.07 21.51
N SER A 288 -23.80 11.28 22.27
CA SER A 288 -22.82 12.29 21.91
C SER A 288 -22.03 11.81 20.68
N PRO A 289 -21.70 12.73 19.75
CA PRO A 289 -20.89 12.37 18.59
C PRO A 289 -19.49 11.89 19.02
N LEU A 290 -18.97 10.89 18.33
CA LEU A 290 -17.63 10.32 18.55
C LEU A 290 -16.52 11.36 18.40
N LEU A 291 -16.65 12.25 17.42
CA LEU A 291 -15.70 13.34 17.15
C LEU A 291 -16.44 14.58 16.66
N GLN A 292 -16.05 15.74 17.16
CA GLN A 292 -16.41 17.06 16.64
C GLN A 292 -15.15 17.86 16.38
N GLY A 293 -15.00 18.37 15.14
CA GLY A 293 -13.78 19.07 14.70
C GLY A 293 -12.70 18.11 14.20
N SER A 294 -11.46 18.60 14.19
CA SER A 294 -10.30 17.89 13.65
C SER A 294 -9.64 17.01 14.69
N SER A 295 -9.13 15.88 14.24
CA SER A 295 -8.23 15.00 15.00
C SER A 295 -7.15 14.46 14.08
N GLN A 296 -5.99 14.12 14.65
CA GLN A 296 -4.88 13.52 13.91
C GLN A 296 -4.29 12.38 14.73
N LEU A 297 -4.00 11.26 14.05
CA LEU A 297 -3.27 10.13 14.59
C LEU A 297 -2.24 9.67 13.56
N GLY A 298 -0.98 10.02 13.78
CA GLY A 298 0.08 9.74 12.82
C GLY A 298 -0.17 10.40 11.46
N SER A 299 -0.18 9.60 10.39
CA SER A 299 -0.49 10.01 9.01
C SER A 299 -1.99 10.22 8.76
N MET A 300 -2.85 9.67 9.63
CA MET A 300 -4.31 9.76 9.49
C MET A 300 -4.84 11.08 10.04
N ASN A 301 -5.55 11.84 9.22
CA ASN A 301 -6.34 12.99 9.61
C ASN A 301 -7.82 12.63 9.62
N ALA A 302 -8.54 13.15 10.60
CA ALA A 302 -9.98 12.97 10.75
C ALA A 302 -10.69 14.30 10.99
N PHE A 303 -11.93 14.39 10.50
CA PHE A 303 -12.81 15.50 10.81
C PHE A 303 -14.22 14.98 11.08
N GLY A 304 -14.76 15.33 12.24
CA GLY A 304 -16.09 14.94 12.67
C GLY A 304 -17.04 16.12 12.75
N MET A 305 -18.28 15.91 12.35
CA MET A 305 -19.37 16.88 12.51
C MET A 305 -20.73 16.18 12.59
N VAL A 306 -21.76 16.95 12.91
CA VAL A 306 -23.14 16.46 12.94
C VAL A 306 -23.95 17.16 11.85
N ILE A 307 -24.61 16.40 10.98
CA ILE A 307 -25.50 16.90 9.94
C ILE A 307 -26.83 16.15 10.09
N ASN A 308 -27.91 16.90 10.27
CA ASN A 308 -29.28 16.33 10.33
C ASN A 308 -29.42 15.12 11.28
N GLY A 309 -28.84 15.22 12.49
CA GLY A 309 -28.89 14.16 13.50
C GLY A 309 -28.01 12.95 13.21
N HIS A 310 -27.08 13.07 12.25
CA HIS A 310 -26.11 12.03 11.95
C HIS A 310 -24.69 12.49 12.28
N GLN A 311 -23.89 11.62 12.89
CA GLN A 311 -22.45 11.73 12.93
C GLN A 311 -21.92 11.55 11.51
N VAL A 312 -21.18 12.54 11.04
CA VAL A 312 -20.38 12.46 9.81
C VAL A 312 -18.92 12.46 10.23
N LEU A 313 -18.21 11.39 9.93
CA LEU A 313 -16.79 11.26 10.22
C LEU A 313 -16.02 11.02 8.91
N VAL A 314 -15.13 11.94 8.57
CA VAL A 314 -14.22 11.82 7.40
C VAL A 314 -12.82 11.52 7.90
N VAL A 315 -12.22 10.44 7.41
CA VAL A 315 -10.89 9.95 7.84
C VAL A 315 -10.07 9.57 6.62
N GLY A 316 -8.80 9.95 6.59
CA GLY A 316 -7.92 9.54 5.50
C GLY A 316 -6.45 9.84 5.74
N GLU A 317 -5.59 9.12 5.03
CA GLU A 317 -4.17 9.40 4.94
C GLU A 317 -3.92 10.47 3.87
N ALA A 318 -4.31 11.68 4.23
CA ALA A 318 -4.23 12.87 3.40
C ALA A 318 -4.07 14.11 4.29
N PRO A 319 -3.66 15.27 3.76
CA PRO A 319 -3.61 16.52 4.50
C PRO A 319 -4.92 16.84 5.22
N ALA A 320 -4.84 17.44 6.41
CA ALA A 320 -6.03 17.83 7.18
C ALA A 320 -6.99 18.73 6.38
N ALA A 321 -6.45 19.62 5.54
CA ALA A 321 -7.23 20.47 4.65
C ALA A 321 -8.09 19.67 3.65
N THR A 322 -7.61 18.51 3.18
CA THR A 322 -8.34 17.62 2.27
C THR A 322 -9.54 16.99 2.96
N VAL A 323 -9.30 16.44 4.15
CA VAL A 323 -10.34 15.81 4.98
C VAL A 323 -11.43 16.84 5.34
N GLN A 324 -11.03 18.05 5.76
CA GLN A 324 -11.94 19.13 6.08
C GLN A 324 -12.74 19.63 4.86
N ARG A 325 -12.10 19.75 3.69
CA ARG A 325 -12.76 20.16 2.45
C ARG A 325 -13.85 19.17 2.05
N ILE A 326 -13.54 17.87 2.08
CA ILE A 326 -14.51 16.83 1.77
C ILE A 326 -15.67 16.88 2.79
N ALA A 327 -15.36 16.94 4.08
CA ALA A 327 -16.35 17.04 5.16
C ALA A 327 -17.29 18.24 4.94
N ALA A 328 -16.75 19.42 4.68
CA ALA A 328 -17.52 20.64 4.45
C ALA A 328 -18.43 20.58 3.20
N SER A 329 -18.17 19.66 2.28
CA SER A 329 -18.94 19.47 1.05
C SER A 329 -20.04 18.39 1.16
N ILE A 330 -20.14 17.68 2.29
CA ILE A 330 -21.17 16.67 2.49
C ILE A 330 -22.53 17.31 2.70
N ARG A 331 -23.53 16.80 2.00
CA ARG A 331 -24.94 17.24 2.08
C ARG A 331 -25.85 16.06 2.33
N TYR A 332 -26.85 16.29 3.16
CA TYR A 332 -28.00 15.41 3.32
C TYR A 332 -29.14 15.89 2.43
N VAL A 333 -29.53 15.09 1.46
CA VAL A 333 -30.64 15.37 0.52
C VAL A 333 -31.68 14.26 0.67
N PRO A 334 -32.68 14.42 1.55
CA PRO A 334 -33.68 13.38 1.73
C PRO A 334 -34.41 13.11 0.41
N GLU A 335 -34.70 11.83 0.13
CA GLU A 335 -35.57 11.48 -1.00
C GLU A 335 -36.92 12.19 -0.85
N ALA A 336 -37.33 12.91 -1.91
CA ALA A 336 -38.64 13.55 -1.93
C ALA A 336 -39.71 12.45 -1.85
N GLY A 337 -40.32 12.26 -0.68
CA GLY A 337 -41.53 11.42 -0.53
C GLY A 337 -41.48 10.26 0.46
N LYS A 338 -40.45 10.11 1.30
CA LYS A 338 -40.55 9.24 2.48
C LYS A 338 -40.53 10.09 3.75
N PRO A 339 -41.61 10.03 4.58
CA PRO A 339 -41.69 10.70 5.87
C PRO A 339 -40.69 10.10 6.87
#